data_6d4654152ca0b34cfe5f3a9ec660ba21
#
_entry.id   6d4654152ca0b34cfe5f3a9ec660ba21
#
_cell.length_a   1.000
_cell.length_b   1.000
_cell.length_c   1.000
_cell.angle_alpha   90.00
_cell.angle_beta   90.00
_cell.angle_gamma   90.00
#
_symmetry.space_group_name_H-M   'P 1'
#
loop_
_entity.id
_entity.type
_entity.pdbx_description
1 polymer ?
#
loop_
_entity_poly.entity_id
_entity_poly.type
_entity_poly.pdbx_seq_one_letter_code
_entity_poly.pdbx_strand_id
1 'polypeptide(L)'
;REKTKKAKRNKKAKKLLSGKVPKSKTYERFYGRYNQKPKIVAGIHIFPIYGCRFVTPRMFTREVNKYTPTGRALIHKNLSTGRYLVEYLLEMKEYDKSVEYNDNRISLMAGQNGKCAVTGEALNIFNMECHHKKPKYLGGMDEYKNLVWLRTEVHKLIHATDKDTIEKYLHILKLDEKALKKVNSLRLLAENLEIVVSKN
;
A
#
# COMPACT_ATOMS: atom_id res chain seq x y z
N ARG A 1 -60.84 11.20 -3.74
CA ARG A 1 -60.35 10.58 -2.47
C ARG A 1 -59.13 9.68 -2.66
N GLU A 2 -58.92 8.99 -3.78
CA GLU A 2 -57.74 8.10 -4.01
C GLU A 2 -56.43 8.88 -4.23
N LYS A 3 -56.47 9.98 -5.01
CA LYS A 3 -55.32 10.83 -5.26
C LYS A 3 -54.74 11.46 -3.96
N THR A 4 -55.60 11.81 -2.99
CA THR A 4 -55.19 12.34 -1.69
C THR A 4 -54.60 11.26 -0.77
N LYS A 5 -55.09 10.03 -0.82
CA LYS A 5 -54.50 8.90 -0.09
C LYS A 5 -53.11 8.55 -0.61
N LYS A 6 -52.92 8.54 -1.96
CA LYS A 6 -51.62 8.29 -2.61
C LYS A 6 -50.61 9.40 -2.27
N ALA A 7 -51.04 10.67 -2.26
CA ALA A 7 -50.18 11.79 -1.89
C ALA A 7 -49.77 11.76 -0.41
N LYS A 8 -50.70 11.42 0.52
CA LYS A 8 -50.40 11.24 1.95
C LYS A 8 -49.45 10.06 2.19
N ARG A 9 -49.65 8.93 1.50
CA ARG A 9 -48.80 7.74 1.57
C ARG A 9 -47.39 8.06 1.07
N ASN A 10 -47.26 8.79 -0.05
CA ASN A 10 -45.99 9.24 -0.57
C ASN A 10 -45.27 10.22 0.37
N LYS A 11 -46.01 11.12 1.01
CA LYS A 11 -45.44 12.06 1.99
C LYS A 11 -44.95 11.36 3.26
N LYS A 12 -45.68 10.32 3.74
CA LYS A 12 -45.30 9.50 4.88
C LYS A 12 -44.10 8.61 4.53
N ALA A 13 -44.09 8.02 3.32
CA ALA A 13 -42.96 7.25 2.81
C ALA A 13 -41.71 8.14 2.63
N LYS A 14 -41.87 9.35 2.10
CA LYS A 14 -40.79 10.32 1.96
C LYS A 14 -40.21 10.78 3.30
N LYS A 15 -41.05 10.88 4.37
CA LYS A 15 -40.63 11.21 5.73
C LYS A 15 -39.90 10.04 6.41
N LEU A 16 -40.29 8.80 6.12
CA LEU A 16 -39.63 7.58 6.61
C LEU A 16 -38.30 7.31 5.88
N LEU A 17 -38.16 7.84 4.65
CA LEU A 17 -36.96 7.66 3.81
C LEU A 17 -35.93 8.79 3.99
N SER A 18 -36.29 9.89 4.68
CA SER A 18 -35.38 11.00 4.95
C SER A 18 -34.97 11.02 6.42
N GLY A 19 -33.85 10.42 6.74
CA GLY A 19 -33.28 10.45 8.09
C GLY A 19 -32.30 11.59 8.32
N LYS A 20 -31.95 11.83 9.58
CA LYS A 20 -30.78 12.68 9.90
C LYS A 20 -29.53 12.03 9.33
N VAL A 21 -28.65 12.84 8.75
CA VAL A 21 -27.36 12.38 8.25
C VAL A 21 -26.57 11.77 9.43
N PRO A 22 -26.16 10.51 9.35
CA PRO A 22 -25.38 9.91 10.43
C PRO A 22 -24.00 10.61 10.51
N LYS A 23 -23.65 11.08 11.69
CA LYS A 23 -22.32 11.61 12.00
C LYS A 23 -21.33 10.46 12.20
N SER A 24 -21.04 9.68 11.15
CA SER A 24 -20.05 8.62 11.22
C SER A 24 -18.79 9.04 10.44
N LYS A 25 -17.62 8.60 10.91
CA LYS A 25 -16.33 8.81 10.19
C LYS A 25 -16.40 8.31 8.74
N THR A 26 -17.12 7.22 8.51
CA THR A 26 -17.32 6.65 7.17
C THR A 26 -18.16 7.57 6.30
N TYR A 27 -19.26 8.13 6.86
CA TYR A 27 -20.07 9.10 6.13
C TYR A 27 -19.25 10.35 5.76
N GLU A 28 -18.53 10.94 6.71
CA GLU A 28 -17.70 12.12 6.47
C GLU A 28 -16.62 11.89 5.42
N ARG A 29 -16.00 10.70 5.45
CA ARG A 29 -14.95 10.33 4.47
C ARG A 29 -15.48 10.28 3.03
N PHE A 30 -16.65 9.72 2.80
CA PHE A 30 -17.18 9.49 1.45
C PHE A 30 -18.18 10.54 0.99
N TYR A 31 -18.94 11.13 1.90
CA TYR A 31 -20.07 12.02 1.61
C TYR A 31 -19.97 13.40 2.25
N GLY A 32 -19.02 13.66 3.14
CA GLY A 32 -18.89 14.95 3.85
C GLY A 32 -18.76 16.18 2.94
N ARG A 33 -18.32 15.98 1.69
CA ARG A 33 -18.24 17.05 0.68
C ARG A 33 -19.56 17.30 -0.06
N TYR A 34 -20.55 16.47 0.14
CA TYR A 34 -21.80 16.52 -0.60
C TYR A 34 -22.96 16.79 0.34
N ASN A 35 -23.82 17.72 -0.02
CA ASN A 35 -25.05 18.02 0.75
C ASN A 35 -26.13 16.97 0.42
N GLN A 36 -25.88 15.72 0.73
CA GLN A 36 -26.75 14.60 0.40
C GLN A 36 -27.30 13.97 1.68
N LYS A 37 -28.60 13.67 1.67
CA LYS A 37 -29.27 13.00 2.78
C LYS A 37 -29.38 11.51 2.47
N PRO A 38 -28.89 10.62 3.35
CA PRO A 38 -29.09 9.18 3.19
C PRO A 38 -30.57 8.83 3.26
N LYS A 39 -30.98 7.81 2.55
CA LYS A 39 -32.29 7.19 2.68
C LYS A 39 -32.24 6.15 3.80
N ILE A 40 -33.31 6.08 4.60
CA ILE A 40 -33.45 5.05 5.62
C ILE A 40 -34.53 4.06 5.17
N VAL A 41 -34.15 2.78 5.11
CA VAL A 41 -35.05 1.68 4.80
C VAL A 41 -34.90 0.64 5.92
N ALA A 42 -35.99 0.32 6.61
CA ALA A 42 -35.97 -0.61 7.73
C ALA A 42 -34.89 -0.32 8.80
N GLY A 43 -34.64 0.96 9.11
CA GLY A 43 -33.64 1.40 10.06
C GLY A 43 -32.19 1.42 9.53
N ILE A 44 -31.95 0.96 8.32
CA ILE A 44 -30.64 0.94 7.67
C ILE A 44 -30.46 2.19 6.81
N HIS A 45 -29.31 2.88 6.98
CA HIS A 45 -28.96 4.01 6.17
C HIS A 45 -28.41 3.58 4.80
N ILE A 46 -29.11 3.93 3.74
CA ILE A 46 -28.69 3.69 2.36
C ILE A 46 -28.14 4.99 1.78
N PHE A 47 -26.86 4.98 1.42
CA PHE A 47 -26.18 6.11 0.82
C PHE A 47 -26.41 6.15 -0.70
N PRO A 48 -26.56 7.35 -1.30
CA PRO A 48 -26.78 7.47 -2.73
C PRO A 48 -25.53 7.11 -3.52
N ILE A 49 -25.70 6.26 -4.53
CA ILE A 49 -24.60 5.76 -5.40
C ILE A 49 -23.94 6.88 -6.21
N TYR A 50 -24.68 7.93 -6.58
CA TYR A 50 -24.15 9.05 -7.34
C TYR A 50 -23.12 9.92 -6.61
N GLY A 51 -22.96 9.74 -5.30
CA GLY A 51 -21.84 10.31 -4.54
C GLY A 51 -20.52 9.55 -4.73
N CYS A 52 -20.56 8.37 -5.30
CA CYS A 52 -19.36 7.57 -5.59
C CYS A 52 -18.73 8.01 -6.91
N ARG A 53 -17.39 8.16 -6.90
CA ARG A 53 -16.66 8.42 -8.15
C ARG A 53 -16.65 7.16 -8.99
N PHE A 54 -17.22 7.24 -10.19
CA PHE A 54 -17.07 6.16 -11.16
C PHE A 54 -15.63 6.12 -11.64
N VAL A 55 -15.00 4.97 -11.50
CA VAL A 55 -13.68 4.69 -12.08
C VAL A 55 -13.91 3.63 -13.12
N THR A 56 -13.58 3.95 -14.37
CA THR A 56 -13.66 2.96 -15.46
C THR A 56 -12.77 1.77 -15.10
N PRO A 57 -13.30 0.54 -15.07
CA PRO A 57 -12.49 -0.63 -14.83
C PRO A 57 -11.42 -0.72 -15.91
N ARG A 58 -10.19 -1.07 -15.51
CA ARG A 58 -9.14 -1.33 -16.51
C ARG A 58 -9.53 -2.58 -17.29
N MET A 59 -9.75 -2.39 -18.58
CA MET A 59 -9.98 -3.50 -19.50
C MET A 59 -8.63 -4.19 -19.72
N PHE A 60 -8.48 -5.40 -19.21
CA PHE A 60 -7.32 -6.21 -19.49
C PHE A 60 -7.57 -7.00 -20.79
N THR A 61 -6.68 -6.84 -21.77
CA THR A 61 -6.64 -7.73 -22.92
C THR A 61 -6.06 -9.08 -22.51
N ARG A 62 -6.26 -10.15 -23.30
CA ARG A 62 -5.67 -11.48 -23.02
C ARG A 62 -4.14 -11.42 -22.91
N GLU A 63 -3.53 -10.48 -23.58
CA GLU A 63 -2.08 -10.24 -23.56
C GLU A 63 -1.60 -9.72 -22.20
N VAL A 64 -2.46 -8.95 -21.48
CA VAL A 64 -2.15 -8.38 -20.17
C VAL A 64 -2.49 -9.40 -19.09
N ASN A 65 -1.51 -10.21 -18.70
CA ASN A 65 -1.69 -11.26 -17.69
C ASN A 65 -0.42 -11.42 -16.84
N LYS A 66 -0.57 -12.02 -15.65
CA LYS A 66 0.54 -12.26 -14.71
C LYS A 66 1.37 -13.51 -15.02
N TYR A 67 0.93 -14.34 -15.97
CA TYR A 67 1.49 -15.66 -16.17
C TYR A 67 2.64 -15.68 -17.20
N THR A 68 2.69 -14.70 -18.09
CA THR A 68 3.74 -14.58 -19.11
C THR A 68 4.66 -13.38 -18.85
N PRO A 69 5.95 -13.44 -19.21
CA PRO A 69 6.86 -12.29 -19.10
C PRO A 69 6.34 -11.05 -19.85
N THR A 70 5.84 -11.23 -21.06
CA THR A 70 5.23 -10.17 -21.88
C THR A 70 3.99 -9.60 -21.23
N GLY A 71 3.12 -10.43 -20.66
CA GLY A 71 1.92 -9.99 -19.95
C GLY A 71 2.25 -9.15 -18.71
N ARG A 72 3.26 -9.55 -17.93
CA ARG A 72 3.74 -8.77 -16.79
C ARG A 72 4.33 -7.42 -17.22
N ALA A 73 5.13 -7.39 -18.28
CA ALA A 73 5.66 -6.16 -18.83
C ALA A 73 4.54 -5.18 -19.26
N LEU A 74 3.46 -5.69 -19.86
CA LEU A 74 2.29 -4.88 -20.23
C LEU A 74 1.53 -4.33 -19.02
N ILE A 75 1.40 -5.10 -17.92
CA ILE A 75 0.81 -4.61 -16.68
C ILE A 75 1.57 -3.38 -16.17
N HIS A 76 2.90 -3.39 -16.28
CA HIS A 76 3.77 -2.36 -15.74
C HIS A 76 4.11 -1.26 -16.76
N LYS A 77 3.72 -1.38 -18.03
CA LYS A 77 4.04 -0.44 -19.12
C LYS A 77 3.73 1.02 -18.80
N ASN A 78 2.70 1.28 -18.02
CA ASN A 78 2.23 2.63 -17.68
C ASN A 78 2.70 3.12 -16.30
N LEU A 79 3.62 2.42 -15.64
CA LEU A 79 4.19 2.90 -14.39
C LEU A 79 5.14 4.06 -14.67
N SER A 80 4.84 5.22 -14.10
CA SER A 80 5.59 6.47 -14.35
C SER A 80 6.99 6.48 -13.74
N THR A 81 7.22 5.64 -12.70
CA THR A 81 8.47 5.65 -11.94
C THR A 81 9.03 4.24 -11.84
N GLY A 82 10.32 4.10 -12.08
CA GLY A 82 11.02 2.83 -11.91
C GLY A 82 10.74 1.77 -13.00
N ARG A 83 10.21 2.18 -14.16
CA ARG A 83 9.95 1.24 -15.27
C ARG A 83 11.18 0.38 -15.60
N TYR A 84 12.35 1.00 -15.69
CA TYR A 84 13.61 0.30 -15.94
C TYR A 84 13.96 -0.72 -14.84
N LEU A 85 13.61 -0.41 -13.57
CA LEU A 85 13.81 -1.37 -12.46
C LEU A 85 12.87 -2.57 -12.58
N VAL A 86 11.62 -2.34 -12.99
CA VAL A 86 10.66 -3.43 -13.22
C VAL A 86 11.09 -4.29 -14.40
N GLU A 87 11.54 -3.69 -15.49
CA GLU A 87 12.10 -4.40 -16.66
C GLU A 87 13.33 -5.23 -16.25
N TYR A 88 14.27 -4.63 -15.53
CA TYR A 88 15.42 -5.32 -14.95
C TYR A 88 15.02 -6.53 -14.09
N LEU A 89 14.07 -6.37 -13.18
CA LEU A 89 13.61 -7.46 -12.30
C LEU A 89 12.86 -8.57 -13.05
N LEU A 90 12.22 -8.27 -14.17
CA LEU A 90 11.60 -9.26 -15.04
C LEU A 90 12.63 -10.14 -15.75
N GLU A 91 13.76 -9.56 -16.15
CA GLU A 91 14.86 -10.25 -16.81
C GLU A 91 15.73 -11.00 -15.79
N MET A 92 16.03 -10.38 -14.66
CA MET A 92 16.91 -10.92 -13.61
C MET A 92 16.13 -11.76 -12.60
N LYS A 93 15.68 -12.94 -13.04
CA LYS A 93 14.99 -13.89 -12.16
C LYS A 93 15.99 -14.58 -11.23
N GLU A 94 15.69 -14.61 -9.93
CA GLU A 94 16.44 -15.37 -8.94
C GLU A 94 15.96 -16.82 -8.93
N TYR A 95 16.71 -17.72 -9.57
CA TYR A 95 16.32 -19.13 -9.76
C TYR A 95 16.38 -19.97 -8.47
N ASP A 96 17.13 -19.52 -7.48
CA ASP A 96 17.24 -20.13 -6.14
C ASP A 96 16.08 -19.73 -5.20
N LYS A 97 15.24 -18.81 -5.62
CA LYS A 97 14.09 -18.30 -4.88
C LYS A 97 12.76 -18.85 -5.41
N SER A 98 11.75 -18.82 -4.54
CA SER A 98 10.41 -19.24 -4.93
C SER A 98 9.82 -18.38 -6.05
N VAL A 99 8.85 -18.93 -6.77
CA VAL A 99 8.07 -18.17 -7.76
C VAL A 99 7.33 -17.01 -7.08
N GLU A 100 6.78 -17.26 -5.89
CA GLU A 100 6.10 -16.25 -5.09
C GLU A 100 7.02 -15.07 -4.76
N TYR A 101 8.26 -15.33 -4.32
CA TYR A 101 9.25 -14.28 -4.08
C TYR A 101 9.50 -13.45 -5.34
N ASN A 102 9.76 -14.11 -6.47
CA ASN A 102 10.06 -13.43 -7.73
C ASN A 102 8.90 -12.56 -8.23
N ASP A 103 7.66 -13.01 -8.08
CA ASP A 103 6.48 -12.24 -8.47
C ASP A 103 6.20 -11.09 -7.50
N ASN A 104 6.34 -11.33 -6.19
CA ASN A 104 6.09 -10.33 -5.17
C ASN A 104 7.12 -9.20 -5.19
N ARG A 105 8.41 -9.47 -5.43
CA ARG A 105 9.43 -8.42 -5.52
C ARG A 105 9.16 -7.44 -6.66
N ILE A 106 8.65 -7.92 -7.80
CA ILE A 106 8.28 -7.07 -8.94
C ILE A 106 7.07 -6.20 -8.58
N SER A 107 6.04 -6.82 -8.00
CA SER A 107 4.83 -6.11 -7.58
C SER A 107 5.12 -5.05 -6.52
N LEU A 108 6.03 -5.33 -5.59
CA LEU A 108 6.49 -4.39 -4.56
C LEU A 108 7.28 -3.22 -5.16
N MET A 109 8.17 -3.47 -6.12
CA MET A 109 8.91 -2.40 -6.81
C MET A 109 7.94 -1.41 -7.45
N ALA A 110 6.91 -1.94 -8.13
CA ALA A 110 5.84 -1.13 -8.69
C ALA A 110 5.03 -0.40 -7.60
N GLY A 111 4.65 -1.09 -6.53
CA GLY A 111 3.88 -0.53 -5.42
C GLY A 111 4.61 0.56 -4.64
N GLN A 112 5.94 0.46 -4.51
CA GLN A 112 6.80 1.46 -3.89
C GLN A 112 7.26 2.56 -4.87
N ASN A 113 6.82 2.52 -6.14
CA ASN A 113 7.23 3.47 -7.19
C ASN A 113 8.75 3.58 -7.36
N GLY A 114 9.49 2.46 -7.23
CA GLY A 114 10.95 2.44 -7.33
C GLY A 114 11.67 3.18 -6.20
N LYS A 115 11.05 3.32 -5.03
CA LYS A 115 11.60 4.05 -3.88
C LYS A 115 11.84 3.15 -2.68
N CYS A 116 12.85 3.49 -1.89
CA CYS A 116 13.09 2.87 -0.58
C CYS A 116 11.92 3.12 0.38
N ALA A 117 11.41 2.08 1.02
CA ALA A 117 10.28 2.21 1.95
C ALA A 117 10.57 3.05 3.19
N VAL A 118 11.83 3.13 3.58
CA VAL A 118 12.30 3.88 4.77
C VAL A 118 12.59 5.33 4.41
N THR A 119 13.54 5.57 3.50
CA THR A 119 14.03 6.92 3.17
C THR A 119 13.16 7.64 2.14
N GLY A 120 12.37 6.90 1.33
CA GLY A 120 11.60 7.48 0.23
C GLY A 120 12.45 7.88 -0.99
N GLU A 121 13.77 7.67 -0.94
CA GLU A 121 14.67 7.96 -2.05
C GLU A 121 14.52 6.95 -3.18
N ALA A 122 14.85 7.38 -4.40
CA ALA A 122 14.82 6.53 -5.57
C ALA A 122 15.86 5.39 -5.45
N LEU A 123 15.43 4.19 -5.77
CA LEU A 123 16.28 3.00 -5.85
C LEU A 123 16.90 2.88 -7.25
N ASN A 124 18.05 2.22 -7.32
CA ASN A 124 18.68 1.83 -8.56
C ASN A 124 19.23 0.39 -8.45
N ILE A 125 19.64 -0.19 -9.57
CA ILE A 125 20.08 -1.60 -9.63
C ILE A 125 21.30 -1.92 -8.75
N PHE A 126 22.06 -0.91 -8.34
CA PHE A 126 23.29 -1.09 -7.54
C PHE A 126 23.07 -0.88 -6.03
N ASN A 127 21.92 -0.31 -5.64
CA ASN A 127 21.66 0.04 -4.23
C ASN A 127 20.32 -0.48 -3.69
N MET A 128 19.72 -1.45 -4.35
CA MET A 128 18.41 -1.97 -3.93
C MET A 128 18.48 -3.40 -3.44
N GLU A 129 17.78 -3.69 -2.34
CA GLU A 129 17.65 -5.02 -1.78
C GLU A 129 16.20 -5.31 -1.39
N CYS A 130 15.71 -6.50 -1.76
CA CYS A 130 14.40 -6.99 -1.36
C CYS A 130 14.53 -7.72 -0.02
N HIS A 131 14.11 -7.06 1.04
CA HIS A 131 14.27 -7.50 2.42
C HIS A 131 13.02 -8.23 2.92
N HIS A 132 13.22 -9.36 3.64
CA HIS A 132 12.18 -10.01 4.43
C HIS A 132 12.06 -9.30 5.77
N LYS A 133 10.93 -8.63 6.03
CA LYS A 133 10.68 -7.94 7.31
C LYS A 133 10.85 -8.88 8.50
N LYS A 134 10.23 -10.07 8.43
CA LYS A 134 10.52 -11.20 9.30
C LYS A 134 11.43 -12.15 8.52
N PRO A 135 12.68 -12.38 8.97
CA PRO A 135 13.63 -13.24 8.32
C PRO A 135 13.14 -14.68 8.14
N LYS A 136 13.63 -15.36 7.10
CA LYS A 136 13.27 -16.77 6.83
C LYS A 136 13.62 -17.72 7.97
N TYR A 137 14.76 -17.50 8.63
CA TYR A 137 15.19 -18.34 9.77
C TYR A 137 14.28 -18.17 11.01
N LEU A 138 13.50 -17.07 11.08
CA LEU A 138 12.45 -16.85 12.08
C LEU A 138 11.06 -17.29 11.59
N GLY A 139 10.98 -18.00 10.48
CA GLY A 139 9.73 -18.47 9.88
C GLY A 139 9.02 -17.44 9.00
N GLY A 140 9.74 -16.42 8.52
CA GLY A 140 9.21 -15.47 7.54
C GLY A 140 9.03 -16.14 6.17
N MET A 141 7.89 -15.88 5.52
CA MET A 141 7.54 -16.40 4.20
C MET A 141 7.77 -15.37 3.11
N ASP A 142 7.71 -15.80 1.85
CA ASP A 142 7.87 -14.95 0.66
C ASP A 142 6.62 -14.13 0.30
N GLU A 143 5.66 -14.01 1.23
CA GLU A 143 4.43 -13.26 1.05
C GLU A 143 4.70 -11.77 0.79
N TYR A 144 3.88 -11.16 -0.07
CA TYR A 144 3.95 -9.73 -0.40
C TYR A 144 4.06 -8.80 0.83
N LYS A 145 3.27 -9.08 1.89
CA LYS A 145 3.26 -8.29 3.12
C LYS A 145 4.55 -8.38 3.93
N ASN A 146 5.29 -9.50 3.78
CA ASN A 146 6.57 -9.75 4.48
C ASN A 146 7.79 -9.21 3.74
N LEU A 147 7.64 -8.82 2.48
CA LEU A 147 8.75 -8.28 1.67
C LEU A 147 8.71 -6.75 1.65
N VAL A 148 9.87 -6.13 1.43
CA VAL A 148 10.01 -4.68 1.27
C VAL A 148 11.29 -4.34 0.53
N TRP A 149 11.24 -3.36 -0.38
CA TRP A 149 12.42 -2.84 -1.05
C TRP A 149 13.09 -1.73 -0.24
N LEU A 150 14.36 -1.88 -0.03
CA LEU A 150 15.21 -0.98 0.76
C LEU A 150 16.46 -0.61 -0.03
N ARG A 151 17.09 0.51 0.36
CA ARG A 151 18.50 0.77 0.00
C ARG A 151 19.40 -0.20 0.76
N THR A 152 20.49 -0.57 0.13
CA THR A 152 21.50 -1.46 0.71
C THR A 152 22.01 -0.96 2.06
N GLU A 153 22.21 0.34 2.22
CA GLU A 153 22.67 0.92 3.49
C GLU A 153 21.61 0.80 4.59
N VAL A 154 20.33 0.95 4.25
CA VAL A 154 19.22 0.74 5.19
C VAL A 154 19.12 -0.72 5.57
N HIS A 155 19.27 -1.64 4.62
CA HIS A 155 19.28 -3.08 4.88
C HIS A 155 20.41 -3.46 5.82
N LYS A 156 21.63 -2.96 5.59
CA LYS A 156 22.77 -3.15 6.46
C LYS A 156 22.52 -2.60 7.87
N LEU A 157 21.92 -1.40 8.00
CA LEU A 157 21.56 -0.82 9.28
C LEU A 157 20.54 -1.65 10.06
N ILE A 158 19.59 -2.29 9.38
CA ILE A 158 18.61 -3.18 10.03
C ILE A 158 19.29 -4.39 10.65
N HIS A 159 20.30 -4.94 10.00
CA HIS A 159 21.00 -6.14 10.45
C HIS A 159 22.25 -5.86 11.29
N ALA A 160 22.72 -4.61 11.37
CA ALA A 160 23.89 -4.26 12.17
C ALA A 160 23.64 -4.48 13.66
N THR A 161 24.57 -5.17 14.34
CA THR A 161 24.55 -5.41 15.78
C THR A 161 25.65 -4.66 16.51
N ASP A 162 26.74 -4.36 15.82
CA ASP A 162 27.85 -3.60 16.38
C ASP A 162 27.64 -2.08 16.30
N LYS A 163 28.17 -1.37 17.28
CA LYS A 163 27.96 0.08 17.45
C LYS A 163 28.59 0.88 16.32
N ASP A 164 29.78 0.53 15.89
CA ASP A 164 30.54 1.29 14.89
C ASP A 164 29.84 1.23 13.53
N THR A 165 29.32 0.06 13.16
CA THR A 165 28.52 -0.13 11.93
C THR A 165 27.21 0.66 12.02
N ILE A 166 26.53 0.65 13.15
CA ILE A 166 25.28 1.41 13.34
C ILE A 166 25.56 2.91 13.18
N GLU A 167 26.56 3.46 13.87
CA GLU A 167 26.94 4.87 13.79
C GLU A 167 27.33 5.27 12.36
N LYS A 168 28.13 4.44 11.67
CA LYS A 168 28.50 4.64 10.28
C LYS A 168 27.28 4.82 9.37
N TYR A 169 26.32 3.90 9.44
CA TYR A 169 25.15 3.98 8.56
C TYR A 169 24.15 5.06 8.96
N LEU A 170 24.02 5.39 10.25
CA LEU A 170 23.26 6.55 10.70
C LEU A 170 23.85 7.85 10.14
N HIS A 171 25.18 7.99 10.13
CA HIS A 171 25.86 9.17 9.59
C HIS A 171 25.66 9.27 8.06
N ILE A 172 25.72 8.14 7.34
CA ILE A 172 25.51 8.10 5.88
C ILE A 172 24.07 8.44 5.52
N LEU A 173 23.11 7.83 6.22
CA LEU A 173 21.69 7.92 5.87
C LEU A 173 21.01 9.20 6.36
N LYS A 174 21.53 9.85 7.40
CA LYS A 174 20.99 11.08 8.02
C LYS A 174 19.48 11.00 8.21
N LEU A 175 19.01 9.90 8.82
CA LEU A 175 17.60 9.60 8.96
C LEU A 175 16.88 10.62 9.85
N ASP A 176 15.69 11.04 9.39
CA ASP A 176 14.77 11.77 10.27
C ASP A 176 14.13 10.82 11.30
N GLU A 177 13.46 11.38 12.31
CA GLU A 177 12.81 10.61 13.37
C GLU A 177 11.79 9.59 12.82
N LYS A 178 11.09 9.94 11.74
CA LYS A 178 10.09 9.07 11.11
C LYS A 178 10.74 7.88 10.40
N ALA A 179 11.84 8.11 9.69
CA ALA A 179 12.60 7.06 9.03
C ALA A 179 13.28 6.15 10.07
N LEU A 180 13.83 6.71 11.14
CA LEU A 180 14.40 5.93 12.23
C LEU A 180 13.36 5.01 12.91
N LYS A 181 12.15 5.50 13.16
CA LYS A 181 11.05 4.67 13.67
C LYS A 181 10.73 3.49 12.75
N LYS A 182 10.78 3.71 11.42
CA LYS A 182 10.58 2.61 10.45
C LYS A 182 11.73 1.60 10.49
N VAL A 183 12.99 2.06 10.59
CA VAL A 183 14.14 1.17 10.76
C VAL A 183 13.97 0.33 12.02
N ASN A 184 13.66 0.96 13.16
CA ASN A 184 13.47 0.25 14.42
C ASN A 184 12.35 -0.77 14.36
N SER A 185 11.23 -0.46 13.71
CA SER A 185 10.16 -1.45 13.48
C SER A 185 10.63 -2.67 12.67
N LEU A 186 11.51 -2.47 11.69
CA LEU A 186 12.08 -3.57 10.90
C LEU A 186 13.14 -4.34 11.69
N ARG A 187 13.94 -3.66 12.52
CA ARG A 187 14.91 -4.27 13.43
C ARG A 187 14.24 -5.20 14.44
N LEU A 188 13.15 -4.75 15.06
CA LEU A 188 12.37 -5.57 16.01
C LEU A 188 11.81 -6.84 15.34
N LEU A 189 11.33 -6.74 14.08
CA LEU A 189 10.87 -7.91 13.33
C LEU A 189 11.99 -8.89 12.97
N ALA A 190 13.24 -8.41 12.93
CA ALA A 190 14.45 -9.21 12.73
C ALA A 190 15.13 -9.61 14.06
N GLU A 191 14.45 -9.42 15.22
CA GLU A 191 14.95 -9.68 16.57
C GLU A 191 16.21 -8.89 16.95
N ASN A 192 16.41 -7.72 16.35
CA ASN A 192 17.48 -6.80 16.69
C ASN A 192 16.98 -5.68 17.62
N LEU A 193 17.88 -5.16 18.48
CA LEU A 193 17.57 -4.06 19.37
C LEU A 193 17.27 -2.76 18.62
N GLU A 194 16.40 -1.94 19.18
CA GLU A 194 16.14 -0.59 18.67
C GLU A 194 17.36 0.31 18.79
N ILE A 195 17.53 1.18 17.81
CA ILE A 195 18.57 2.21 17.83
C ILE A 195 17.99 3.43 18.54
N VAL A 196 18.60 3.82 19.65
CA VAL A 196 18.27 5.04 20.40
C VAL A 196 19.31 6.09 20.05
N VAL A 197 18.88 7.18 19.42
CA VAL A 197 19.73 8.35 19.17
C VAL A 197 19.46 9.34 20.29
N SER A 198 20.47 9.55 21.16
CA SER A 198 20.41 10.63 22.15
C SER A 198 20.35 11.97 21.42
N LYS A 199 19.30 12.74 21.68
CA LYS A 199 19.23 14.13 21.23
C LYS A 199 20.28 14.92 22.02
N ASN A 200 21.38 15.29 21.37
CA ASN A 200 22.26 16.35 21.86
C ASN A 200 21.59 17.70 21.59
#